data_1121dfb24008db4e6a83d216098d1408
#
_entry.id   1121dfb24008db4e6a83d216098d1408
#
_cell.length_a   1.000
_cell.length_b   1.000
_cell.length_c   1.000
_cell.angle_alpha   90.00
_cell.angle_beta   90.00
_cell.angle_gamma   90.00
#
_symmetry.space_group_name_H-M   'P 1'
#
loop_
_entity.id
_entity.type
_entity.pdbx_description
1 polymer ?
#
loop_
_entity_poly.entity_id
_entity_poly.type
_entity_poly.pdbx_seq_one_letter_code
_entity_poly.pdbx_strand_id
1 'polypeptide(L)'
;MMRKLAVVADYLDDSHRTHIEKMAGDAGFTVDYFTEGHLPQDRAGEYEVIYGTVPPKELKAATALRWFCCAYAGMDQWKDDALYHSSEVMLSNSSGAYGVTISEHMVMVTLMLLRQMPTVQEWMHRHDWSDEKPPMRSVCGSRITVLGTGDIGTSFARRVKAMGAKTVVGVSRSGRHVDDAYDAMYTTTQLDQVLPETDILAMALPGTAETEGILSRSRIA
;
A
#
# COMPACT_ATOMS: atom_id res chain seq x y z
N MET A 1 -34.96 8.48 13.03
CA MET A 1 -33.72 8.37 13.83
C MET A 1 -32.61 9.02 13.03
N MET A 2 -31.75 9.85 13.63
CA MET A 2 -30.57 10.38 12.91
C MET A 2 -29.59 9.24 12.67
N ARG A 3 -29.04 9.18 11.45
CA ARG A 3 -28.07 8.17 11.04
C ARG A 3 -26.72 8.49 11.70
N LYS A 4 -25.92 7.49 12.05
CA LYS A 4 -24.66 7.69 12.75
C LYS A 4 -23.47 7.16 11.99
N LEU A 5 -22.41 7.96 11.97
CA LEU A 5 -21.08 7.63 11.48
C LEU A 5 -20.10 7.54 12.65
N ALA A 6 -19.37 6.44 12.78
CA ALA A 6 -18.22 6.33 13.66
C ALA A 6 -16.94 6.61 12.90
N VAL A 7 -16.08 7.47 13.44
CA VAL A 7 -14.71 7.73 12.96
C VAL A 7 -13.73 7.20 13.99
N VAL A 8 -13.01 6.14 13.65
CA VAL A 8 -12.08 5.41 14.52
C VAL A 8 -10.65 5.65 14.05
N ALA A 9 -10.13 6.86 14.34
CA ALA A 9 -8.85 7.35 13.84
C ALA A 9 -8.28 8.48 14.70
N ASP A 10 -6.98 8.42 15.05
CA ASP A 10 -6.30 9.41 15.89
C ASP A 10 -5.49 10.44 15.09
N TYR A 11 -5.25 10.21 13.80
CA TYR A 11 -4.41 11.04 12.94
C TYR A 11 -5.13 12.23 12.29
N LEU A 12 -6.41 12.43 12.59
CA LEU A 12 -7.23 13.51 12.01
C LEU A 12 -7.07 14.79 12.80
N ASP A 13 -6.64 15.85 12.15
CA ASP A 13 -6.62 17.20 12.69
C ASP A 13 -7.99 17.89 12.62
N ASP A 14 -8.09 19.10 13.16
CA ASP A 14 -9.34 19.87 13.21
C ASP A 14 -9.90 20.19 11.82
N SER A 15 -9.06 20.36 10.81
CA SER A 15 -9.50 20.62 9.44
C SER A 15 -10.17 19.40 8.82
N HIS A 16 -9.61 18.24 9.05
CA HIS A 16 -10.20 16.96 8.63
C HIS A 16 -11.53 16.71 9.32
N ARG A 17 -11.58 16.92 10.63
CA ARG A 17 -12.82 16.77 11.42
C ARG A 17 -13.93 17.68 10.93
N THR A 18 -13.62 18.98 10.74
CA THR A 18 -14.57 19.96 10.21
C THR A 18 -15.12 19.56 8.84
N HIS A 19 -14.26 19.02 7.96
CA HIS A 19 -14.68 18.57 6.65
C HIS A 19 -15.59 17.33 6.73
N ILE A 20 -15.22 16.35 7.56
CA ILE A 20 -16.02 15.13 7.78
C ILE A 20 -17.40 15.48 8.36
N GLU A 21 -17.46 16.33 9.39
CA GLU A 21 -18.70 16.76 10.03
C GLU A 21 -19.64 17.48 9.06
N LYS A 22 -19.08 18.36 8.22
CA LYS A 22 -19.84 19.04 7.18
C LYS A 22 -20.45 18.04 6.18
N MET A 23 -19.63 17.17 5.61
CA MET A 23 -20.09 16.20 4.63
C MET A 23 -21.09 15.21 5.22
N ALA A 24 -20.84 14.74 6.44
CA ALA A 24 -21.74 13.85 7.15
C ALA A 24 -23.09 14.54 7.43
N GLY A 25 -23.07 15.79 7.90
CA GLY A 25 -24.27 16.58 8.14
C GLY A 25 -25.10 16.80 6.88
N ASP A 26 -24.46 17.13 5.77
CA ASP A 26 -25.09 17.28 4.45
C ASP A 26 -25.75 15.96 3.98
N ALA A 27 -25.21 14.80 4.40
CA ALA A 27 -25.77 13.46 4.13
C ALA A 27 -26.74 12.95 5.20
N GLY A 28 -27.04 13.75 6.23
CA GLY A 28 -27.97 13.39 7.30
C GLY A 28 -27.40 12.49 8.39
N PHE A 29 -26.08 12.49 8.57
CA PHE A 29 -25.38 11.77 9.64
C PHE A 29 -24.92 12.68 10.75
N THR A 30 -24.88 12.13 11.97
CA THR A 30 -24.07 12.66 13.09
C THR A 30 -22.78 11.85 13.19
N VAL A 31 -21.69 12.48 13.65
CA VAL A 31 -20.37 11.88 13.72
C VAL A 31 -19.94 11.72 15.18
N ASP A 32 -19.52 10.50 15.55
CA ASP A 32 -18.83 10.22 16.80
C ASP A 32 -17.39 9.82 16.50
N TYR A 33 -16.42 10.33 17.28
CA TYR A 33 -15.00 10.04 17.15
C TYR A 33 -14.52 9.08 18.22
N PHE A 34 -13.70 8.13 17.84
CA PHE A 34 -13.11 7.13 18.71
C PHE A 34 -11.62 6.99 18.46
N THR A 35 -10.89 6.53 19.47
CA THR A 35 -9.47 6.20 19.38
C THR A 35 -9.24 5.08 18.37
N GLU A 36 -8.17 5.16 17.59
CA GLU A 36 -7.78 4.12 16.64
C GLU A 36 -7.70 2.75 17.32
N GLY A 37 -8.26 1.75 16.66
CA GLY A 37 -8.30 0.38 17.18
C GLY A 37 -9.31 0.13 18.28
N HIS A 38 -10.20 1.08 18.60
CA HIS A 38 -11.21 0.91 19.64
C HIS A 38 -12.59 1.46 19.25
N LEU A 39 -13.54 0.56 19.05
CA LEU A 39 -14.96 0.89 18.88
C LEU A 39 -15.73 0.27 20.06
N PRO A 40 -16.38 1.09 20.93
CA PRO A 40 -17.14 0.57 22.08
C PRO A 40 -18.22 -0.41 21.63
N GLN A 41 -18.19 -1.63 22.16
CA GLN A 41 -19.07 -2.72 21.71
C GLN A 41 -20.54 -2.50 22.07
N ASP A 42 -20.79 -1.83 23.18
CA ASP A 42 -22.14 -1.43 23.63
C ASP A 42 -22.77 -0.37 22.74
N ARG A 43 -21.96 0.36 21.96
CA ARG A 43 -22.41 1.39 21.02
C ARG A 43 -22.26 1.00 19.55
N ALA A 44 -21.48 -0.04 19.23
CA ALA A 44 -21.17 -0.42 17.85
C ALA A 44 -22.43 -0.63 16.98
N GLY A 45 -23.51 -1.15 17.56
CA GLY A 45 -24.78 -1.34 16.88
C GLY A 45 -25.55 -0.08 16.50
N GLU A 46 -25.08 1.12 16.88
CA GLU A 46 -25.72 2.39 16.55
C GLU A 46 -25.26 2.95 15.19
N TYR A 47 -24.13 2.50 14.64
CA TYR A 47 -23.46 3.10 13.49
C TYR A 47 -23.79 2.39 12.18
N GLU A 48 -24.34 3.15 11.23
CA GLU A 48 -24.57 2.68 9.85
C GLU A 48 -23.32 2.74 9.00
N VAL A 49 -22.39 3.65 9.33
CA VAL A 49 -21.11 3.81 8.65
C VAL A 49 -20.01 3.82 9.70
N ILE A 50 -18.93 3.09 9.43
CA ILE A 50 -17.71 3.11 10.24
C ILE A 50 -16.54 3.40 9.32
N TYR A 51 -15.77 4.45 9.63
CA TYR A 51 -14.50 4.78 8.97
C TYR A 51 -13.35 4.58 9.94
N GLY A 52 -12.26 3.99 9.47
CA GLY A 52 -11.01 3.93 10.23
C GLY A 52 -10.48 2.53 10.46
N THR A 53 -9.74 2.37 11.56
CA THR A 53 -9.11 1.11 11.96
C THR A 53 -9.88 0.49 13.11
N VAL A 54 -10.65 -0.56 12.84
CA VAL A 54 -11.43 -1.29 13.84
C VAL A 54 -10.97 -2.75 13.89
N PRO A 55 -10.65 -3.30 15.06
CA PRO A 55 -10.35 -4.73 15.18
C PRO A 55 -11.50 -5.58 14.65
N PRO A 56 -11.23 -6.62 13.83
CA PRO A 56 -12.28 -7.43 13.21
C PRO A 56 -13.33 -7.94 14.18
N LYS A 57 -12.92 -8.36 15.38
CA LYS A 57 -13.81 -8.86 16.43
C LYS A 57 -14.87 -7.84 16.89
N GLU A 58 -14.58 -6.54 16.78
CA GLU A 58 -15.47 -5.47 17.20
C GLU A 58 -16.57 -5.16 16.18
N LEU A 59 -16.32 -5.48 14.90
CA LEU A 59 -17.30 -5.30 13.82
C LEU A 59 -18.52 -6.21 13.95
N LYS A 60 -18.40 -7.36 14.62
CA LYS A 60 -19.55 -8.26 14.87
C LYS A 60 -20.67 -7.61 15.67
N ALA A 61 -20.35 -6.68 16.56
CA ALA A 61 -21.33 -5.95 17.35
C ALA A 61 -22.05 -4.83 16.58
N ALA A 62 -21.54 -4.47 15.38
CA ALA A 62 -22.08 -3.39 14.57
C ALA A 62 -23.30 -3.84 13.74
N THR A 63 -24.43 -4.11 14.42
CA THR A 63 -25.63 -4.68 13.81
C THR A 63 -26.39 -3.73 12.87
N ALA A 64 -26.14 -2.41 12.93
CA ALA A 64 -26.68 -1.42 12.00
C ALA A 64 -25.75 -1.09 10.83
N LEU A 65 -24.56 -1.69 10.78
CA LEU A 65 -23.53 -1.36 9.81
C LEU A 65 -23.99 -1.66 8.38
N ARG A 66 -23.85 -0.68 7.52
CA ARG A 66 -24.10 -0.77 6.07
C ARG A 66 -22.85 -0.52 5.24
N TRP A 67 -21.88 0.22 5.79
CA TRP A 67 -20.64 0.51 5.11
C TRP A 67 -19.47 0.59 6.09
N PHE A 68 -18.46 -0.25 5.87
CA PHE A 68 -17.17 -0.17 6.54
C PHE A 68 -16.12 0.36 5.56
N CYS A 69 -15.54 1.51 5.88
CA CYS A 69 -14.47 2.14 5.14
C CYS A 69 -13.15 2.01 5.92
N CYS A 70 -12.32 1.05 5.54
CA CYS A 70 -11.03 0.81 6.20
C CYS A 70 -10.02 1.90 5.86
N ALA A 71 -9.29 2.39 6.86
CA ALA A 71 -8.24 3.39 6.67
C ALA A 71 -7.00 2.85 5.96
N TYR A 72 -6.81 1.54 5.87
CA TYR A 72 -5.68 0.91 5.18
C TYR A 72 -6.02 0.51 3.73
N ALA A 73 -4.99 0.35 2.90
CA ALA A 73 -5.15 -0.21 1.57
C ALA A 73 -5.32 -1.75 1.60
N GLY A 74 -4.67 -2.44 2.54
CA GLY A 74 -4.81 -3.88 2.75
C GLY A 74 -6.10 -4.23 3.51
N MET A 75 -6.85 -5.22 3.02
CA MET A 75 -8.13 -5.66 3.59
C MET A 75 -8.09 -7.09 4.13
N ASP A 76 -6.92 -7.72 4.25
CA ASP A 76 -6.81 -9.15 4.55
C ASP A 76 -7.47 -9.56 5.87
N GLN A 77 -7.49 -8.68 6.86
CA GLN A 77 -8.12 -8.93 8.15
C GLN A 77 -9.65 -8.72 8.15
N TRP A 78 -10.18 -8.00 7.16
CA TRP A 78 -11.57 -7.56 7.14
C TRP A 78 -12.42 -8.14 5.99
N LYS A 79 -11.85 -9.01 5.17
CA LYS A 79 -12.53 -9.60 4.00
C LYS A 79 -13.42 -10.82 4.30
N ASP A 80 -13.39 -11.33 5.54
CA ASP A 80 -14.22 -12.46 5.94
C ASP A 80 -15.65 -11.98 6.23
N ASP A 81 -16.61 -12.45 5.44
CA ASP A 81 -18.04 -12.13 5.61
C ASP A 81 -18.57 -12.47 7.01
N ALA A 82 -17.97 -13.46 7.68
CA ALA A 82 -18.34 -13.83 9.04
C ALA A 82 -18.08 -12.75 10.11
N LEU A 83 -17.33 -11.70 9.77
CA LEU A 83 -17.10 -10.53 10.63
C LEU A 83 -18.28 -9.57 10.66
N TYR A 84 -19.19 -9.68 9.72
CA TYR A 84 -20.31 -8.76 9.55
C TYR A 84 -21.64 -9.44 9.88
N HIS A 85 -22.62 -8.65 10.26
CA HIS A 85 -23.97 -9.14 10.54
C HIS A 85 -24.73 -9.53 9.27
N SER A 86 -24.30 -9.02 8.11
CA SER A 86 -24.93 -9.25 6.81
C SER A 86 -23.89 -9.19 5.68
N SER A 87 -24.06 -10.02 4.65
CA SER A 87 -23.28 -9.96 3.41
C SER A 87 -23.54 -8.71 2.56
N GLU A 88 -24.57 -7.94 2.89
CA GLU A 88 -24.90 -6.67 2.22
C GLU A 88 -24.06 -5.49 2.73
N VAL A 89 -23.19 -5.68 3.73
CA VAL A 89 -22.32 -4.62 4.21
C VAL A 89 -21.29 -4.28 3.13
N MET A 90 -21.30 -3.03 2.70
CA MET A 90 -20.31 -2.53 1.73
C MET A 90 -18.95 -2.38 2.40
N LEU A 91 -17.91 -2.83 1.71
CA LEU A 91 -16.54 -2.67 2.14
C LEU A 91 -15.79 -1.76 1.17
N SER A 92 -15.04 -0.81 1.70
CA SER A 92 -14.09 -0.01 0.95
C SER A 92 -12.80 0.20 1.73
N ASN A 93 -11.74 0.56 1.02
CA ASN A 93 -10.43 0.77 1.60
C ASN A 93 -9.76 2.02 1.03
N SER A 94 -8.59 2.37 1.56
CA SER A 94 -7.81 3.53 1.12
C SER A 94 -6.85 3.19 -0.03
N SER A 95 -7.25 2.33 -0.97
CA SER A 95 -6.49 2.09 -2.20
C SER A 95 -6.33 3.39 -2.99
N GLY A 96 -5.10 3.67 -3.46
CA GLY A 96 -4.77 4.91 -4.17
C GLY A 96 -4.25 6.05 -3.28
N ALA A 97 -4.35 5.92 -1.96
CA ALA A 97 -3.87 6.96 -1.03
C ALA A 97 -2.36 6.88 -0.75
N TYR A 98 -1.73 5.75 -1.02
CA TYR A 98 -0.36 5.47 -0.58
C TYR A 98 0.69 5.51 -1.69
N GLY A 99 0.28 5.68 -2.94
CA GLY A 99 1.17 5.61 -4.11
C GLY A 99 2.34 6.58 -4.03
N VAL A 100 2.12 7.81 -3.60
CA VAL A 100 3.19 8.83 -3.48
C VAL A 100 4.19 8.44 -2.40
N THR A 101 3.73 8.32 -1.16
CA THR A 101 4.61 8.14 0.00
C THR A 101 5.39 6.82 -0.03
N ILE A 102 4.72 5.71 -0.37
CA ILE A 102 5.40 4.42 -0.44
C ILE A 102 6.36 4.35 -1.62
N SER A 103 6.01 4.91 -2.79
CA SER A 103 6.94 4.90 -3.92
C SER A 103 8.17 5.79 -3.69
N GLU A 104 8.06 6.88 -2.95
CA GLU A 104 9.21 7.67 -2.51
C GLU A 104 10.11 6.87 -1.56
N HIS A 105 9.53 6.15 -0.61
CA HIS A 105 10.27 5.23 0.25
C HIS A 105 10.98 4.14 -0.57
N MET A 106 10.31 3.54 -1.57
CA MET A 106 10.91 2.56 -2.47
C MET A 106 12.11 3.15 -3.26
N VAL A 107 12.00 4.38 -3.75
CA VAL A 107 13.12 5.08 -4.41
C VAL A 107 14.27 5.30 -3.44
N MET A 108 13.99 5.78 -2.23
CA MET A 108 15.00 5.97 -1.18
C MET A 108 15.77 4.66 -0.91
N VAL A 109 15.05 3.57 -0.63
CA VAL A 109 15.68 2.26 -0.35
C VAL A 109 16.47 1.75 -1.57
N THR A 110 15.94 1.91 -2.77
CA THR A 110 16.64 1.55 -4.01
C THR A 110 17.96 2.29 -4.13
N LEU A 111 17.96 3.61 -3.91
CA LEU A 111 19.20 4.42 -3.95
C LEU A 111 20.17 4.03 -2.84
N MET A 112 19.70 3.79 -1.63
CA MET A 112 20.54 3.32 -0.51
C MET A 112 21.26 2.03 -0.85
N LEU A 113 20.57 1.04 -1.43
CA LEU A 113 21.17 -0.23 -1.84
C LEU A 113 22.17 -0.05 -2.99
N LEU A 114 21.79 0.68 -4.04
CA LEU A 114 22.66 0.92 -5.19
C LEU A 114 23.92 1.71 -4.81
N ARG A 115 23.85 2.58 -3.81
CA ARG A 115 24.95 3.40 -3.32
C ARG A 115 25.71 2.78 -2.15
N GLN A 116 25.39 1.53 -1.79
CA GLN A 116 26.04 0.79 -0.69
C GLN A 116 25.99 1.55 0.66
N MET A 117 24.87 2.24 0.90
CA MET A 117 24.73 3.08 2.11
C MET A 117 24.89 2.31 3.42
N PRO A 118 24.48 1.04 3.58
CA PRO A 118 24.78 0.29 4.79
C PRO A 118 26.29 0.23 5.10
N THR A 119 27.12 -0.10 4.11
CA THR A 119 28.57 -0.13 4.24
C THR A 119 29.15 1.26 4.54
N VAL A 120 28.68 2.28 3.83
CA VAL A 120 29.11 3.67 4.06
C VAL A 120 28.74 4.14 5.47
N GLN A 121 27.57 3.77 5.99
CA GLN A 121 27.18 4.11 7.36
C GLN A 121 28.09 3.46 8.40
N GLU A 122 28.52 2.22 8.20
CA GLU A 122 29.52 1.57 9.08
C GLU A 122 30.84 2.32 9.12
N TRP A 123 31.33 2.80 7.96
CA TRP A 123 32.53 3.65 7.90
C TRP A 123 32.34 4.97 8.62
N MET A 124 31.19 5.63 8.41
CA MET A 124 30.87 6.89 9.11
C MET A 124 30.86 6.70 10.64
N HIS A 125 30.28 5.61 11.16
CA HIS A 125 30.26 5.32 12.59
C HIS A 125 31.66 5.09 13.18
N ARG A 126 32.58 4.55 12.38
CA ARG A 126 33.99 4.33 12.78
C ARG A 126 34.87 5.53 12.53
N HIS A 127 34.33 6.66 12.02
CA HIS A 127 35.09 7.83 11.56
C HIS A 127 36.18 7.44 10.56
N ASP A 128 35.91 6.44 9.72
CA ASP A 128 36.81 5.88 8.74
C ASP A 128 36.46 6.43 7.35
N TRP A 129 37.48 7.05 6.69
CA TRP A 129 37.38 7.41 5.27
C TRP A 129 38.10 6.31 4.49
N SER A 130 37.38 5.22 4.22
CA SER A 130 37.95 4.06 3.54
C SER A 130 38.35 4.36 2.11
N ASP A 131 39.56 3.86 1.70
CA ASP A 131 39.98 3.82 0.31
C ASP A 131 39.28 2.70 -0.48
N GLU A 132 38.58 1.80 0.18
CA GLU A 132 37.74 0.78 -0.47
C GLU A 132 36.61 1.46 -1.24
N LYS A 133 36.41 1.03 -2.46
CA LYS A 133 35.31 1.52 -3.32
C LYS A 133 34.31 0.40 -3.54
N PRO A 134 33.23 0.35 -2.78
CA PRO A 134 32.20 -0.66 -2.97
C PRO A 134 31.57 -0.50 -4.37
N PRO A 135 31.10 -1.59 -4.99
CA PRO A 135 30.53 -1.55 -6.33
C PRO A 135 29.21 -0.75 -6.32
N MET A 136 29.29 0.52 -6.63
CA MET A 136 28.12 1.40 -6.71
C MET A 136 27.45 1.29 -8.07
N ARG A 137 26.14 1.31 -8.06
CA ARG A 137 25.28 1.29 -9.25
C ARG A 137 24.36 2.50 -9.28
N SER A 138 23.64 2.69 -10.39
CA SER A 138 22.70 3.79 -10.59
C SER A 138 21.36 3.29 -11.10
N VAL A 139 20.29 4.02 -10.81
CA VAL A 139 18.99 3.83 -11.46
C VAL A 139 19.11 4.19 -12.95
N CYS A 140 19.84 5.27 -13.26
CA CYS A 140 20.08 5.65 -14.64
C CYS A 140 20.80 4.52 -15.41
N GLY A 141 20.22 4.12 -16.53
CA GLY A 141 20.72 3.01 -17.36
C GLY A 141 20.35 1.60 -16.88
N SER A 142 19.72 1.43 -15.72
CA SER A 142 19.30 0.14 -15.21
C SER A 142 17.99 -0.37 -15.87
N ARG A 143 17.85 -1.69 -15.95
CA ARG A 143 16.63 -2.38 -16.34
C ARG A 143 15.84 -2.73 -15.07
N ILE A 144 14.63 -2.22 -14.98
CA ILE A 144 13.83 -2.30 -13.76
C ILE A 144 12.57 -3.10 -14.02
N THR A 145 12.30 -4.10 -13.18
CA THR A 145 11.05 -4.82 -13.18
C THR A 145 10.21 -4.45 -11.96
N VAL A 146 8.96 -4.07 -12.20
CA VAL A 146 7.96 -3.76 -11.18
C VAL A 146 6.94 -4.88 -11.12
N LEU A 147 7.02 -5.68 -10.08
CA LEU A 147 6.10 -6.78 -9.83
C LEU A 147 4.91 -6.27 -9.00
N GLY A 148 3.77 -6.13 -9.65
CA GLY A 148 2.59 -5.44 -9.13
C GLY A 148 2.47 -4.01 -9.67
N THR A 149 1.58 -3.81 -10.65
CA THR A 149 1.40 -2.55 -11.38
C THR A 149 0.15 -1.79 -10.93
N GLY A 150 -0.14 -1.83 -9.62
CA GLY A 150 -1.16 -1.02 -8.97
C GLY A 150 -0.65 0.41 -8.71
N ASP A 151 -1.34 1.14 -7.85
CA ASP A 151 -1.03 2.53 -7.49
C ASP A 151 0.44 2.72 -7.06
N ILE A 152 0.93 1.92 -6.10
CA ILE A 152 2.30 2.02 -5.58
C ILE A 152 3.32 1.68 -6.67
N GLY A 153 3.15 0.53 -7.35
CA GLY A 153 4.10 0.09 -8.38
C GLY A 153 4.18 1.06 -9.56
N THR A 154 3.04 1.59 -10.00
CA THR A 154 3.00 2.57 -11.09
C THR A 154 3.61 3.90 -10.67
N SER A 155 3.36 4.35 -9.44
CA SER A 155 3.99 5.55 -8.89
C SER A 155 5.52 5.41 -8.78
N PHE A 156 6.02 4.23 -8.43
CA PHE A 156 7.45 3.93 -8.45
C PHE A 156 8.01 3.90 -9.88
N ALA A 157 7.32 3.23 -10.81
CA ALA A 157 7.72 3.14 -12.22
C ALA A 157 7.93 4.54 -12.85
N ARG A 158 6.98 5.46 -12.64
CA ARG A 158 7.08 6.84 -13.12
C ARG A 158 8.33 7.55 -12.59
N ARG A 159 8.66 7.37 -11.31
CA ARG A 159 9.84 7.99 -10.67
C ARG A 159 11.14 7.46 -11.24
N VAL A 160 11.30 6.14 -11.31
CA VAL A 160 12.54 5.55 -11.82
C VAL A 160 12.71 5.79 -13.32
N LYS A 161 11.62 5.88 -14.08
CA LYS A 161 11.64 6.30 -15.49
C LYS A 161 12.18 7.73 -15.63
N ALA A 162 11.70 8.66 -14.80
CA ALA A 162 12.18 10.04 -14.77
C ALA A 162 13.65 10.14 -14.33
N MET A 163 14.14 9.19 -13.54
CA MET A 163 15.56 9.08 -13.13
C MET A 163 16.47 8.47 -14.22
N GLY A 164 15.94 8.17 -15.40
CA GLY A 164 16.71 7.67 -16.55
C GLY A 164 16.92 6.16 -16.56
N ALA A 165 16.02 5.37 -15.96
CA ALA A 165 16.03 3.92 -16.15
C ALA A 165 16.02 3.58 -17.65
N LYS A 166 16.84 2.60 -18.06
CA LYS A 166 16.93 2.15 -19.46
C LYS A 166 15.62 1.53 -19.93
N THR A 167 15.08 0.65 -19.11
CA THR A 167 13.76 0.03 -19.34
C THR A 167 13.04 -0.12 -18.00
N VAL A 168 11.73 0.06 -18.02
CA VAL A 168 10.84 -0.23 -16.90
C VAL A 168 9.78 -1.22 -17.38
N VAL A 169 9.78 -2.41 -16.79
CA VAL A 169 8.88 -3.50 -17.16
C VAL A 169 7.89 -3.74 -16.03
N GLY A 170 6.61 -3.84 -16.36
CA GLY A 170 5.56 -4.17 -15.40
C GLY A 170 5.19 -5.64 -15.47
N VAL A 171 5.02 -6.28 -14.31
CA VAL A 171 4.48 -7.65 -14.21
C VAL A 171 3.22 -7.63 -13.35
N SER A 172 2.12 -8.11 -13.90
CA SER A 172 0.84 -8.18 -13.21
C SER A 172 0.07 -9.45 -13.60
N ARG A 173 -1.03 -9.73 -12.90
CA ARG A 173 -1.87 -10.89 -13.21
C ARG A 173 -2.39 -10.85 -14.65
N SER A 174 -2.81 -9.69 -15.14
CA SER A 174 -3.41 -9.55 -16.47
C SER A 174 -2.42 -9.21 -17.59
N GLY A 175 -1.23 -8.71 -17.27
CA GLY A 175 -0.27 -8.20 -18.25
C GLY A 175 -0.76 -6.98 -19.04
N ARG A 176 -1.89 -6.36 -18.63
CA ARG A 176 -2.44 -5.19 -19.34
C ARG A 176 -1.54 -3.97 -19.16
N HIS A 177 -1.37 -3.19 -20.24
CA HIS A 177 -0.75 -1.88 -20.17
C HIS A 177 -1.63 -0.93 -19.34
N VAL A 178 -1.03 -0.30 -18.35
CA VAL A 178 -1.75 0.54 -17.38
C VAL A 178 -1.19 1.97 -17.30
N ASP A 179 0.04 2.19 -17.80
CA ASP A 179 0.70 3.49 -17.72
C ASP A 179 1.91 3.58 -18.68
N ASP A 180 2.16 4.76 -19.23
CA ASP A 180 3.25 5.04 -20.18
C ASP A 180 4.65 4.99 -19.53
N ALA A 181 4.74 4.89 -18.21
CA ALA A 181 6.01 4.64 -17.54
C ALA A 181 6.57 3.22 -17.80
N TYR A 182 5.73 2.29 -18.25
CA TYR A 182 6.15 0.93 -18.59
C TYR A 182 6.47 0.80 -20.08
N ASP A 183 7.68 0.34 -20.38
CA ASP A 183 8.11 0.02 -21.75
C ASP A 183 7.51 -1.31 -22.25
N ALA A 184 7.22 -2.23 -21.33
CA ALA A 184 6.58 -3.52 -21.63
C ALA A 184 5.80 -4.05 -20.41
N MET A 185 4.81 -4.87 -20.67
CA MET A 185 3.99 -5.53 -19.66
C MET A 185 3.98 -7.04 -19.85
N TYR A 186 4.08 -7.75 -18.74
CA TYR A 186 4.06 -9.22 -18.70
C TYR A 186 3.06 -9.73 -17.67
N THR A 187 2.67 -11.00 -17.82
CA THR A 187 1.90 -11.70 -16.80
C THR A 187 2.82 -12.31 -15.73
N THR A 188 2.26 -12.61 -14.56
CA THR A 188 3.01 -13.31 -13.50
C THR A 188 3.55 -14.67 -13.94
N THR A 189 2.92 -15.33 -14.92
CA THR A 189 3.39 -16.59 -15.51
C THR A 189 4.63 -16.43 -16.40
N GLN A 190 4.92 -15.20 -16.83
CA GLN A 190 6.08 -14.86 -17.65
C GLN A 190 7.25 -14.30 -16.83
N LEU A 191 7.13 -14.29 -15.49
CA LEU A 191 8.14 -13.70 -14.60
C LEU A 191 9.54 -14.28 -14.84
N ASP A 192 9.66 -15.59 -15.08
CA ASP A 192 10.94 -16.25 -15.32
C ASP A 192 11.62 -15.84 -16.65
N GLN A 193 10.87 -15.24 -17.58
CA GLN A 193 11.42 -14.65 -18.81
C GLN A 193 11.99 -13.25 -18.57
N VAL A 194 11.47 -12.54 -17.58
CA VAL A 194 11.81 -11.15 -17.31
C VAL A 194 12.98 -11.03 -16.33
N LEU A 195 13.03 -11.90 -15.32
CA LEU A 195 14.02 -11.81 -14.23
C LEU A 195 15.47 -11.83 -14.70
N PRO A 196 15.90 -12.64 -15.68
CA PRO A 196 17.31 -12.66 -16.16
C PRO A 196 17.78 -11.30 -16.73
N GLU A 197 16.84 -10.48 -17.20
CA GLU A 197 17.12 -9.16 -17.76
C GLU A 197 16.89 -8.03 -16.75
N THR A 198 16.71 -8.34 -15.46
CA THR A 198 16.36 -7.37 -14.42
C THR A 198 17.58 -7.00 -13.58
N ASP A 199 17.92 -5.72 -13.52
CA ASP A 199 18.95 -5.19 -12.62
C ASP A 199 18.36 -4.78 -11.26
N ILE A 200 17.11 -4.31 -11.24
CA ILE A 200 16.38 -3.88 -10.05
C ILE A 200 14.98 -4.47 -10.10
N LEU A 201 14.62 -5.26 -9.09
CA LEU A 201 13.28 -5.79 -8.91
C LEU A 201 12.58 -5.05 -7.77
N ALA A 202 11.48 -4.37 -8.08
CA ALA A 202 10.60 -3.75 -7.11
C ALA A 202 9.30 -4.55 -6.99
N MET A 203 8.89 -4.87 -5.76
CA MET A 203 7.68 -5.68 -5.51
C MET A 203 6.63 -4.86 -4.74
N ALA A 204 5.45 -4.72 -5.35
CA ALA A 204 4.29 -4.01 -4.81
C ALA A 204 3.00 -4.82 -5.03
N LEU A 205 3.05 -6.12 -4.70
CA LEU A 205 1.94 -7.06 -4.81
C LEU A 205 1.08 -7.07 -3.55
N PRO A 206 -0.22 -7.31 -3.66
CA PRO A 206 -1.04 -7.68 -2.51
C PRO A 206 -0.61 -9.07 -1.97
N GLY A 207 -0.75 -9.28 -0.66
CA GLY A 207 -0.54 -10.58 -0.01
C GLY A 207 -1.73 -11.51 -0.29
N THR A 208 -1.60 -12.41 -1.27
CA THR A 208 -2.62 -13.40 -1.62
C THR A 208 -1.97 -14.77 -1.76
N ALA A 209 -2.79 -15.82 -1.78
CA ALA A 209 -2.29 -17.18 -1.99
C ALA A 209 -1.52 -17.32 -3.32
N GLU A 210 -1.89 -16.58 -4.36
CA GLU A 210 -1.22 -16.59 -5.66
C GLU A 210 0.12 -15.84 -5.65
N THR A 211 0.32 -14.90 -4.72
CA THR A 211 1.53 -14.08 -4.64
C THR A 211 2.49 -14.55 -3.55
N GLU A 212 2.03 -15.40 -2.65
CA GLU A 212 2.87 -15.99 -1.61
C GLU A 212 3.97 -16.84 -2.25
N GLY A 213 5.23 -16.56 -1.88
CA GLY A 213 6.39 -17.27 -2.41
C GLY A 213 6.67 -17.08 -3.91
N ILE A 214 6.05 -16.08 -4.57
CA ILE A 214 6.24 -15.80 -5.99
C ILE A 214 7.72 -15.59 -6.36
N LEU A 215 8.51 -15.02 -5.45
CA LEU A 215 9.97 -14.98 -5.52
C LEU A 215 10.54 -16.15 -4.73
N SER A 216 10.59 -17.31 -5.36
CA SER A 216 11.22 -18.49 -4.78
C SER A 216 12.75 -18.35 -4.71
N ARG A 217 13.39 -19.20 -3.88
CA ARG A 217 14.86 -19.23 -3.79
C ARG A 217 15.53 -19.40 -5.16
N SER A 218 14.94 -20.24 -6.03
CA SER A 218 15.46 -20.47 -7.39
C SER A 218 15.33 -19.27 -8.32
N ARG A 219 14.40 -18.35 -8.06
CA ARG A 219 14.23 -17.11 -8.83
C ARG A 219 15.16 -16.00 -8.36
N ILE A 220 15.67 -16.09 -7.13
CA ILE A 220 16.57 -15.07 -6.54
C ILE A 220 18.04 -15.47 -6.73
N ALA A 221 18.33 -16.77 -6.88
CA ALA A 221 19.69 -17.29 -7.08
C ALA A 221 20.19 -16.98 -8.49
#